data_69527d6042a6cf1314e7345dcb4cdd85
#
_entry.id   69527d6042a6cf1314e7345dcb4cdd85
#
_cell.length_a   1.000
_cell.length_b   1.000
_cell.length_c   1.000
_cell.angle_alpha   90.00
_cell.angle_beta   90.00
_cell.angle_gamma   90.00
#
_symmetry.space_group_name_H-M   'P 1'
#
loop_
_entity.id
_entity.type
_entity.pdbx_description
1 polymer ?
#
loop_
_entity_poly.entity_id
_entity_poly.type
_entity_poly.pdbx_seq_one_letter_code
_entity_poly.pdbx_strand_id
1 'polypeptide(L)'
;MGDGFTGKVEHGVKMLIMVLWSVIMLGLSFVCIIETVDLVGDMDVSFNSDSPVINILCILVFMLIAAAITFMVKRFIPDRVINSIRKNRNIIGIIITAAVGIFLVWWISITHYEPVSDQILCFEMARQFIDGNYSNWSTGYMSVYPFQNGIVMFDVMLLGMFGDSAYIAFQYVNVVFFINAVVSMYVISRYIFKENSSIWTWLVTVTFYPFAMYVVFCYGTMTGFSLAMTAAMFMVIYFDRRKLVYMIPCGIAMTLSLIMKSNYAIVLVGIALYLLFDSVMTKKLKSTIGLVIVLAIYIAGSRSFNIAVEKLTDTPLAQGIPKIAWVAMGMNESVNTPGWFDNYNGYVYEKNNRDQDATVAEAISHIKQRGKAILTTNPLRFYYKKITSQWNNPTWECFDMQERESHTPDYAIKAAVRDGNNTVWKELMNIVQTLINFGVLIYIAGCWKRFDSLTVYELFNAVLMIGGFVFFTFWEAKSQYVAPYYFVIIPYAVIGWKSMINKISDMASELAGRKKYE
;
A
#
# COMPACT_ATOMS: atom_id res chain seq x y z
N MET A 1 -16.17 0.75 32.54
CA MET A 1 -15.24 1.88 32.70
C MET A 1 -13.90 1.32 33.12
N GLY A 2 -12.85 1.46 32.31
CA GLY A 2 -11.50 1.00 32.67
C GLY A 2 -10.97 1.86 33.81
N ASP A 3 -10.06 1.28 34.63
CA ASP A 3 -9.32 2.04 35.64
C ASP A 3 -8.80 3.34 35.00
N GLY A 4 -8.79 4.45 35.81
CA GLY A 4 -8.52 5.80 35.28
C GLY A 4 -7.25 5.94 34.41
N PHE A 5 -6.25 5.08 34.58
CA PHE A 5 -5.02 5.07 33.76
C PHE A 5 -5.27 4.48 32.35
N THR A 6 -5.81 3.27 32.22
CA THR A 6 -6.04 2.62 30.91
C THR A 6 -7.02 3.43 30.05
N GLY A 7 -8.07 4.00 30.67
CA GLY A 7 -9.00 4.87 29.95
C GLY A 7 -8.34 6.15 29.41
N LYS A 8 -7.43 6.77 30.19
CA LYS A 8 -6.66 7.94 29.73
C LYS A 8 -5.70 7.58 28.59
N VAL A 9 -5.02 6.44 28.67
CA VAL A 9 -4.12 5.95 27.61
C VAL A 9 -4.91 5.70 26.32
N GLU A 10 -6.04 4.99 26.39
CA GLU A 10 -6.88 4.75 25.23
C GLU A 10 -7.39 6.03 24.60
N HIS A 11 -7.89 6.96 25.41
CA HIS A 11 -8.35 8.27 24.94
C HIS A 11 -7.24 9.03 24.23
N GLY A 12 -6.04 9.10 24.83
CA GLY A 12 -4.88 9.79 24.24
C GLY A 12 -4.42 9.18 22.94
N VAL A 13 -4.33 7.86 22.86
CA VAL A 13 -3.96 7.14 21.63
C VAL A 13 -5.01 7.35 20.52
N LYS A 14 -6.30 7.22 20.83
CA LYS A 14 -7.38 7.52 19.86
C LYS A 14 -7.31 8.96 19.36
N MET A 15 -7.13 9.91 20.27
CA MET A 15 -7.05 11.34 19.91
C MET A 15 -5.89 11.59 18.95
N LEU A 16 -4.69 11.08 19.28
CA LEU A 16 -3.51 11.23 18.45
C LEU A 16 -3.73 10.67 17.03
N ILE A 17 -4.22 9.43 16.94
CA ILE A 17 -4.49 8.78 15.64
C ILE A 17 -5.52 9.59 14.86
N MET A 18 -6.64 9.97 15.49
CA MET A 18 -7.73 10.67 14.84
C MET A 18 -7.31 12.06 14.34
N VAL A 19 -6.52 12.81 15.12
CA VAL A 19 -6.02 14.13 14.70
C VAL A 19 -5.07 13.98 13.51
N LEU A 20 -4.04 13.11 13.62
CA LEU A 20 -3.08 12.91 12.54
C LEU A 20 -3.77 12.44 11.26
N TRP A 21 -4.66 11.44 11.37
CA TRP A 21 -5.38 10.91 10.23
C TRP A 21 -6.29 11.94 9.58
N SER A 22 -7.00 12.75 10.40
CA SER A 22 -7.84 13.86 9.90
C SER A 22 -7.03 14.89 9.12
N VAL A 23 -5.88 15.31 9.65
CA VAL A 23 -5.01 16.30 8.98
C VAL A 23 -4.48 15.77 7.67
N ILE A 24 -3.96 14.53 7.65
CA ILE A 24 -3.44 13.88 6.44
C ILE A 24 -4.53 13.78 5.37
N MET A 25 -5.69 13.22 5.73
CA MET A 25 -6.76 13.00 4.77
C MET A 25 -7.43 14.29 4.28
N LEU A 26 -7.53 15.33 5.12
CA LEU A 26 -7.96 16.66 4.69
C LEU A 26 -7.00 17.25 3.66
N GLY A 27 -5.68 17.16 3.92
CA GLY A 27 -4.67 17.63 2.99
C GLY A 27 -4.72 16.89 1.65
N LEU A 28 -4.71 15.55 1.67
CA LEU A 28 -4.77 14.74 0.45
C LEU A 28 -6.08 14.93 -0.32
N SER A 29 -7.22 15.05 0.38
CA SER A 29 -8.51 15.32 -0.26
C SER A 29 -8.58 16.70 -0.88
N PHE A 30 -7.97 17.71 -0.26
CA PHE A 30 -7.90 19.05 -0.82
C PHE A 30 -7.06 19.05 -2.11
N VAL A 31 -5.88 18.42 -2.07
CA VAL A 31 -4.99 18.40 -3.23
C VAL A 31 -5.62 17.66 -4.42
N CYS A 32 -6.25 16.50 -4.21
CA CYS A 32 -6.81 15.71 -5.32
C CYS A 32 -8.00 16.34 -6.06
N ILE A 33 -8.60 17.40 -5.52
CA ILE A 33 -9.65 18.15 -6.25
C ILE A 33 -9.13 19.34 -7.05
N ILE A 34 -7.89 19.78 -6.78
CA ILE A 34 -7.32 20.98 -7.42
C ILE A 34 -6.19 20.67 -8.39
N GLU A 35 -5.55 19.52 -8.24
CA GLU A 35 -4.36 19.16 -9.00
C GLU A 35 -4.27 17.64 -9.16
N THR A 36 -3.75 17.20 -10.29
CA THR A 36 -3.42 15.80 -10.58
C THR A 36 -1.97 15.71 -10.99
N VAL A 37 -1.28 14.65 -10.58
CA VAL A 37 0.11 14.41 -10.92
C VAL A 37 0.23 13.25 -11.89
N ASP A 38 0.99 13.46 -12.95
CA ASP A 38 1.34 12.46 -13.94
C ASP A 38 2.85 12.28 -14.05
N LEU A 39 3.28 11.10 -14.46
CA LEU A 39 4.61 10.88 -14.99
C LEU A 39 4.60 11.08 -16.51
N VAL A 40 5.56 11.85 -17.01
CA VAL A 40 5.77 12.10 -18.43
C VAL A 40 7.16 11.59 -18.79
N GLY A 41 7.23 10.63 -19.71
CA GLY A 41 8.52 10.00 -20.08
C GLY A 41 9.17 9.23 -18.93
N ASP A 42 10.50 9.22 -18.91
CA ASP A 42 11.28 8.34 -18.04
C ASP A 42 11.34 8.71 -16.55
N MET A 43 10.71 9.74 -16.08
CA MET A 43 10.57 10.14 -14.65
C MET A 43 10.19 11.62 -14.47
N ASP A 44 9.85 12.35 -15.53
CA ASP A 44 9.43 13.74 -15.37
C ASP A 44 8.04 13.79 -14.72
N VAL A 45 7.93 14.59 -13.66
CA VAL A 45 6.69 14.75 -12.92
C VAL A 45 5.97 16.00 -13.38
N SER A 46 4.79 15.83 -13.96
CA SER A 46 3.91 16.92 -14.36
C SER A 46 2.83 17.17 -13.31
N PHE A 47 2.62 18.43 -12.98
CA PHE A 47 1.55 18.89 -12.09
C PHE A 47 0.48 19.57 -12.92
N ASN A 48 -0.69 18.95 -13.02
CA ASN A 48 -1.80 19.42 -13.84
C ASN A 48 -2.89 20.00 -12.96
N SER A 49 -3.26 21.25 -13.21
CA SER A 49 -4.34 21.89 -12.46
C SER A 49 -5.69 21.37 -12.92
N ASP A 50 -6.48 20.87 -11.98
CA ASP A 50 -7.83 20.37 -12.19
C ASP A 50 -8.88 21.45 -11.90
N SER A 51 -10.09 21.22 -12.37
CA SER A 51 -11.25 22.03 -12.02
C SER A 51 -11.88 21.52 -10.71
N PRO A 52 -11.75 22.23 -9.58
CA PRO A 52 -12.36 21.82 -8.32
C PRO A 52 -13.88 21.66 -8.45
N VAL A 53 -14.52 22.49 -9.32
CA VAL A 53 -15.96 22.44 -9.54
C VAL A 53 -16.35 21.11 -10.20
N ILE A 54 -15.62 20.67 -11.21
CA ILE A 54 -15.89 19.40 -11.91
C ILE A 54 -15.68 18.24 -10.94
N ASN A 55 -14.58 18.19 -10.21
CA ASN A 55 -14.31 17.12 -9.25
C ASN A 55 -15.37 17.03 -8.15
N ILE A 56 -15.80 18.18 -7.59
CA ILE A 56 -16.90 18.20 -6.61
C ILE A 56 -18.21 17.76 -7.24
N LEU A 57 -18.53 18.18 -8.46
CA LEU A 57 -19.73 17.74 -9.16
C LEU A 57 -19.72 16.22 -9.40
N CYS A 58 -18.59 15.64 -9.78
CA CYS A 58 -18.45 14.18 -9.92
C CYS A 58 -18.74 13.44 -8.61
N ILE A 59 -18.24 13.96 -7.47
CA ILE A 59 -18.53 13.40 -6.14
C ILE A 59 -20.05 13.48 -5.84
N LEU A 60 -20.67 14.63 -6.09
CA LEU A 60 -22.10 14.82 -5.84
C LEU A 60 -22.96 13.93 -6.74
N VAL A 61 -22.63 13.83 -8.02
CA VAL A 61 -23.32 12.96 -8.98
C VAL A 61 -23.18 11.50 -8.57
N PHE A 62 -21.98 11.04 -8.23
CA PHE A 62 -21.78 9.69 -7.69
C PHE A 62 -22.67 9.43 -6.47
N MET A 63 -22.67 10.34 -5.51
CA MET A 63 -23.44 10.22 -4.27
C MET A 63 -24.95 10.13 -4.57
N LEU A 64 -25.46 10.98 -5.45
CA LEU A 64 -26.88 11.00 -5.82
C LEU A 64 -27.29 9.74 -6.58
N ILE A 65 -26.48 9.28 -7.54
CA ILE A 65 -26.74 8.04 -8.30
C ILE A 65 -26.73 6.84 -7.35
N ALA A 66 -25.72 6.72 -6.49
CA ALA A 66 -25.61 5.63 -5.54
C ALA A 66 -26.77 5.63 -4.52
N ALA A 67 -27.21 6.81 -4.07
CA ALA A 67 -28.36 6.95 -3.19
C ALA A 67 -29.67 6.58 -3.90
N ALA A 68 -29.85 7.01 -5.16
CA ALA A 68 -31.01 6.65 -5.97
C ALA A 68 -31.09 5.14 -6.25
N ILE A 69 -29.96 4.51 -6.60
CA ILE A 69 -29.88 3.04 -6.76
C ILE A 69 -30.23 2.34 -5.44
N THR A 70 -29.68 2.82 -4.32
CA THR A 70 -29.96 2.23 -3.00
C THR A 70 -31.43 2.37 -2.62
N PHE A 71 -32.03 3.52 -2.90
CA PHE A 71 -33.47 3.76 -2.74
C PHE A 71 -34.30 2.79 -3.59
N MET A 72 -33.97 2.63 -4.87
CA MET A 72 -34.68 1.71 -5.76
C MET A 72 -34.55 0.26 -5.30
N VAL A 73 -33.35 -0.16 -4.90
CA VAL A 73 -33.11 -1.49 -4.35
C VAL A 73 -33.97 -1.73 -3.11
N LYS A 74 -34.01 -0.79 -2.16
CA LYS A 74 -34.83 -0.92 -0.95
C LYS A 74 -36.35 -0.95 -1.26
N ARG A 75 -36.78 -0.28 -2.33
CA ARG A 75 -38.20 -0.15 -2.68
C ARG A 75 -38.72 -1.31 -3.53
N PHE A 76 -37.90 -1.80 -4.47
CA PHE A 76 -38.34 -2.74 -5.49
C PHE A 76 -37.78 -4.16 -5.35
N ILE A 77 -36.67 -4.33 -4.64
CA ILE A 77 -36.06 -5.64 -4.45
C ILE A 77 -36.62 -6.29 -3.16
N PRO A 78 -37.23 -7.46 -3.25
CA PRO A 78 -37.76 -8.16 -2.07
C PRO A 78 -36.65 -8.47 -1.04
N ASP A 79 -36.95 -8.30 0.25
CA ASP A 79 -36.03 -8.60 1.35
C ASP A 79 -35.44 -10.02 1.28
N ARG A 80 -36.20 -10.98 0.74
CA ARG A 80 -35.70 -12.34 0.52
C ARG A 80 -34.47 -12.36 -0.38
N VAL A 81 -34.42 -11.57 -1.45
CA VAL A 81 -33.30 -11.47 -2.37
C VAL A 81 -32.11 -10.81 -1.67
N ILE A 82 -32.35 -9.68 -1.00
CA ILE A 82 -31.32 -8.95 -0.25
C ILE A 82 -30.70 -9.85 0.83
N ASN A 83 -31.52 -10.60 1.57
CA ASN A 83 -31.07 -11.53 2.59
C ASN A 83 -30.31 -12.72 1.98
N SER A 84 -30.71 -13.20 0.80
CA SER A 84 -29.98 -14.25 0.07
C SER A 84 -28.58 -13.77 -0.36
N ILE A 85 -28.46 -12.56 -0.92
CA ILE A 85 -27.17 -11.94 -1.25
C ILE A 85 -26.31 -11.81 0.01
N ARG A 86 -26.90 -11.33 1.10
CA ARG A 86 -26.18 -11.15 2.38
C ARG A 86 -25.70 -12.50 2.97
N LYS A 87 -26.52 -13.53 2.86
CA LYS A 87 -26.18 -14.90 3.29
C LYS A 87 -25.04 -15.49 2.45
N ASN A 88 -25.08 -15.27 1.14
CA ASN A 88 -24.12 -15.85 0.18
C ASN A 88 -22.94 -14.90 -0.13
N ARG A 89 -22.76 -13.83 0.63
CA ARG A 89 -21.73 -12.80 0.38
C ARG A 89 -20.31 -13.35 0.17
N ASN A 90 -19.94 -14.39 0.91
CA ASN A 90 -18.61 -14.99 0.77
C ASN A 90 -18.46 -15.72 -0.57
N ILE A 91 -19.50 -16.45 -1.01
CA ILE A 91 -19.50 -17.13 -2.31
C ILE A 91 -19.42 -16.11 -3.44
N ILE A 92 -20.22 -15.05 -3.36
CA ILE A 92 -20.20 -13.94 -4.33
C ILE A 92 -18.81 -13.29 -4.39
N GLY A 93 -18.22 -13.01 -3.22
CA GLY A 93 -16.86 -12.46 -3.14
C GLY A 93 -15.82 -13.38 -3.77
N ILE A 94 -15.88 -14.69 -3.52
CA ILE A 94 -14.99 -15.67 -4.14
C ILE A 94 -15.15 -15.70 -5.66
N ILE A 95 -16.38 -15.73 -6.16
CA ILE A 95 -16.65 -15.73 -7.62
C ILE A 95 -16.05 -14.50 -8.29
N ILE A 96 -16.24 -13.31 -7.70
CA ILE A 96 -15.72 -12.08 -8.26
C ILE A 96 -14.19 -12.04 -8.18
N THR A 97 -13.62 -12.52 -7.07
CA THR A 97 -12.16 -12.62 -6.94
C THR A 97 -11.58 -13.58 -7.99
N ALA A 98 -12.24 -14.72 -8.23
CA ALA A 98 -11.85 -15.64 -9.28
C ALA A 98 -11.96 -15.01 -10.68
N ALA A 99 -13.03 -14.25 -10.95
CA ALA A 99 -13.20 -13.55 -12.22
C ALA A 99 -12.11 -12.49 -12.44
N VAL A 100 -11.76 -11.71 -11.41
CA VAL A 100 -10.64 -10.76 -11.49
C VAL A 100 -9.31 -11.50 -11.65
N GLY A 101 -9.09 -12.60 -10.95
CA GLY A 101 -7.89 -13.43 -11.13
C GLY A 101 -7.76 -13.96 -12.56
N ILE A 102 -8.84 -14.47 -13.15
CA ILE A 102 -8.88 -14.91 -14.55
C ILE A 102 -8.59 -13.74 -15.50
N PHE A 103 -9.16 -12.57 -15.25
CA PHE A 103 -8.88 -11.37 -16.02
C PHE A 103 -7.39 -10.99 -15.95
N LEU A 104 -6.77 -11.01 -14.77
CA LEU A 104 -5.35 -10.69 -14.62
C LEU A 104 -4.44 -11.72 -15.30
N VAL A 105 -4.77 -13.01 -15.22
CA VAL A 105 -4.06 -14.07 -15.97
C VAL A 105 -4.18 -13.84 -17.48
N TRP A 106 -5.38 -13.56 -17.97
CA TRP A 106 -5.60 -13.20 -19.37
C TRP A 106 -4.80 -11.95 -19.77
N TRP A 107 -4.83 -10.89 -18.93
CA TRP A 107 -4.08 -9.65 -19.15
C TRP A 107 -2.58 -9.91 -19.32
N ILE A 108 -1.97 -10.66 -18.40
CA ILE A 108 -0.56 -11.07 -18.49
C ILE A 108 -0.29 -11.82 -19.79
N SER A 109 -1.21 -12.74 -20.18
CA SER A 109 -1.04 -13.58 -21.37
C SER A 109 -1.05 -12.81 -22.68
N ILE A 110 -1.73 -11.65 -22.76
CA ILE A 110 -1.83 -10.84 -23.97
C ILE A 110 -0.84 -9.69 -24.03
N THR A 111 -0.38 -9.20 -22.86
CA THR A 111 0.48 -8.02 -22.80
C THR A 111 1.96 -8.34 -22.89
N HIS A 112 2.38 -9.53 -22.46
CA HIS A 112 3.77 -10.00 -22.51
C HIS A 112 4.77 -8.94 -22.03
N TYR A 113 4.52 -8.32 -20.85
CA TYR A 113 5.43 -7.33 -20.28
C TYR A 113 6.73 -7.98 -19.85
N GLU A 114 7.84 -7.37 -20.23
CA GLU A 114 9.17 -7.76 -19.80
C GLU A 114 9.60 -6.94 -18.56
N PRO A 115 10.51 -7.47 -17.72
CA PRO A 115 11.06 -6.72 -16.62
C PRO A 115 11.84 -5.50 -17.10
N VAL A 116 11.78 -4.40 -16.33
CA VAL A 116 12.46 -3.13 -16.64
C VAL A 116 13.26 -2.65 -15.43
N SER A 117 14.28 -1.81 -15.65
CA SER A 117 15.09 -1.19 -14.60
C SER A 117 15.65 -2.22 -13.59
N ASP A 118 15.44 -2.00 -12.31
CA ASP A 118 15.91 -2.91 -11.23
C ASP A 118 15.36 -4.34 -11.35
N GLN A 119 14.23 -4.55 -12.02
CA GLN A 119 13.70 -5.89 -12.26
C GLN A 119 14.66 -6.70 -13.14
N ILE A 120 15.17 -6.08 -14.25
CA ILE A 120 16.16 -6.73 -15.13
C ILE A 120 17.39 -7.08 -14.32
N LEU A 121 17.90 -6.14 -13.52
CA LEU A 121 19.11 -6.37 -12.70
C LEU A 121 18.92 -7.54 -11.73
N CYS A 122 17.75 -7.68 -11.09
CA CYS A 122 17.46 -8.80 -10.21
C CYS A 122 17.46 -10.13 -10.97
N PHE A 123 16.84 -10.21 -12.15
CA PHE A 123 16.87 -11.41 -12.99
C PHE A 123 18.28 -11.73 -13.52
N GLU A 124 19.07 -10.72 -13.89
CA GLU A 124 20.47 -10.91 -14.28
C GLU A 124 21.32 -11.46 -13.13
N MET A 125 21.14 -10.91 -11.91
CA MET A 125 21.82 -11.45 -10.72
C MET A 125 21.40 -12.90 -10.45
N ALA A 126 20.13 -13.23 -10.64
CA ALA A 126 19.64 -14.58 -10.47
C ALA A 126 20.21 -15.55 -11.53
N ARG A 127 20.36 -15.14 -12.78
CA ARG A 127 21.04 -15.91 -13.82
C ARG A 127 22.51 -16.13 -13.48
N GLN A 128 23.24 -15.07 -13.10
CA GLN A 128 24.63 -15.18 -12.69
C GLN A 128 24.81 -16.12 -11.48
N PHE A 129 23.85 -16.08 -10.53
CA PHE A 129 23.86 -17.01 -9.41
C PHE A 129 23.75 -18.47 -9.86
N ILE A 130 22.86 -18.79 -10.81
CA ILE A 130 22.69 -20.15 -11.37
C ILE A 130 23.96 -20.59 -12.11
N ASP A 131 24.61 -19.66 -12.82
CA ASP A 131 25.87 -19.91 -13.55
C ASP A 131 27.09 -20.02 -12.61
N GLY A 132 26.92 -19.88 -11.29
CA GLY A 132 28.00 -19.93 -10.31
C GLY A 132 28.89 -18.68 -10.29
N ASN A 133 28.45 -17.57 -10.89
CA ASN A 133 29.17 -16.30 -10.87
C ASN A 133 28.66 -15.40 -9.73
N TYR A 134 29.41 -15.32 -8.66
CA TYR A 134 29.05 -14.56 -7.45
C TYR A 134 29.79 -13.21 -7.31
N SER A 135 30.47 -12.74 -8.36
CA SER A 135 31.28 -11.51 -8.33
C SER A 135 30.47 -10.27 -7.90
N ASN A 136 29.19 -10.22 -8.24
CA ASN A 136 28.30 -9.13 -7.86
C ASN A 136 28.00 -9.06 -6.35
N TRP A 137 28.14 -10.16 -5.62
CA TRP A 137 27.97 -10.17 -4.15
C TRP A 137 29.18 -9.59 -3.44
N SER A 138 30.38 -9.69 -4.03
CA SER A 138 31.60 -9.14 -3.46
C SER A 138 31.82 -7.67 -3.79
N THR A 139 31.62 -7.25 -5.05
CA THR A 139 31.99 -5.89 -5.50
C THR A 139 30.96 -5.17 -6.36
N GLY A 140 29.93 -5.90 -6.87
CA GLY A 140 28.94 -5.37 -7.82
C GLY A 140 27.62 -4.95 -7.15
N TYR A 141 26.55 -5.09 -7.92
CA TYR A 141 25.20 -4.64 -7.56
C TYR A 141 24.69 -5.17 -6.21
N MET A 142 24.88 -6.47 -5.95
CA MET A 142 24.42 -7.09 -4.71
C MET A 142 25.20 -6.63 -3.48
N SER A 143 26.47 -6.18 -3.64
CA SER A 143 27.23 -5.59 -2.54
C SER A 143 26.76 -4.19 -2.17
N VAL A 144 26.18 -3.47 -3.12
CA VAL A 144 25.61 -2.12 -2.93
C VAL A 144 24.17 -2.20 -2.42
N TYR A 145 23.37 -3.15 -2.94
CA TYR A 145 21.96 -3.32 -2.64
C TYR A 145 21.62 -4.71 -2.06
N PRO A 146 22.23 -5.13 -0.94
CA PRO A 146 22.04 -6.48 -0.38
C PRO A 146 20.59 -6.77 0.05
N PHE A 147 19.77 -5.76 0.26
CA PHE A 147 18.35 -5.91 0.55
C PHE A 147 17.56 -6.49 -0.63
N GLN A 148 18.13 -6.57 -1.82
CA GLN A 148 17.54 -7.23 -2.99
C GLN A 148 17.74 -8.76 -2.99
N ASN A 149 18.54 -9.32 -2.08
CA ASN A 149 18.75 -10.77 -2.02
C ASN A 149 17.46 -11.59 -1.98
N GLY A 150 16.42 -11.05 -1.32
CA GLY A 150 15.12 -11.73 -1.25
C GLY A 150 14.48 -11.95 -2.62
N ILE A 151 14.45 -10.89 -3.44
CA ILE A 151 13.92 -10.96 -4.82
C ILE A 151 14.81 -11.83 -5.68
N VAL A 152 16.13 -11.62 -5.64
CA VAL A 152 17.09 -12.38 -6.44
C VAL A 152 16.98 -13.88 -6.15
N MET A 153 16.91 -14.30 -4.87
CA MET A 153 16.73 -15.73 -4.54
C MET A 153 15.36 -16.27 -4.97
N PHE A 154 14.33 -15.42 -4.96
CA PHE A 154 13.02 -15.78 -5.51
C PHE A 154 13.09 -15.97 -7.04
N ASP A 155 13.80 -15.09 -7.74
CA ASP A 155 14.04 -15.22 -9.19
C ASP A 155 14.90 -16.44 -9.51
N VAL A 156 15.92 -16.78 -8.71
CA VAL A 156 16.69 -18.03 -8.82
C VAL A 156 15.77 -19.25 -8.77
N MET A 157 14.83 -19.27 -7.83
CA MET A 157 13.87 -20.36 -7.72
C MET A 157 12.97 -20.43 -8.97
N LEU A 158 12.47 -19.30 -9.46
CA LEU A 158 11.62 -19.26 -10.66
C LEU A 158 12.40 -19.64 -11.93
N LEU A 159 13.62 -19.15 -12.10
CA LEU A 159 14.49 -19.52 -13.23
C LEU A 159 14.81 -21.02 -13.21
N GLY A 160 15.09 -21.59 -12.05
CA GLY A 160 15.31 -23.03 -11.89
C GLY A 160 14.10 -23.90 -12.24
N MET A 161 12.88 -23.36 -12.07
CA MET A 161 11.62 -24.08 -12.36
C MET A 161 11.10 -23.84 -13.77
N PHE A 162 11.25 -22.63 -14.31
CA PHE A 162 10.57 -22.17 -15.54
C PHE A 162 11.52 -21.67 -16.63
N GLY A 163 12.84 -21.67 -16.39
CA GLY A 163 13.82 -21.18 -17.35
C GLY A 163 13.54 -19.74 -17.79
N ASP A 164 13.63 -19.47 -19.09
CA ASP A 164 13.42 -18.13 -19.66
C ASP A 164 12.00 -17.56 -19.46
N SER A 165 11.04 -18.41 -19.08
CA SER A 165 9.67 -17.96 -18.75
C SER A 165 9.51 -17.53 -17.29
N ALA A 166 10.58 -17.41 -16.51
CA ALA A 166 10.54 -17.13 -15.09
C ALA A 166 9.86 -15.79 -14.77
N TYR A 167 10.09 -14.74 -15.55
CA TYR A 167 9.46 -13.43 -15.31
C TYR A 167 7.94 -13.48 -15.55
N ILE A 168 7.46 -14.25 -16.56
CA ILE A 168 6.01 -14.47 -16.75
C ILE A 168 5.45 -15.29 -15.60
N ALA A 169 6.17 -16.31 -15.14
CA ALA A 169 5.80 -17.09 -13.97
C ALA A 169 5.69 -16.21 -12.72
N PHE A 170 6.60 -15.25 -12.54
CA PHE A 170 6.53 -14.29 -11.45
C PHE A 170 5.24 -13.45 -11.52
N GLN A 171 4.86 -12.97 -12.70
CA GLN A 171 3.62 -12.22 -12.87
C GLN A 171 2.39 -13.06 -12.49
N TYR A 172 2.32 -14.34 -12.89
CA TYR A 172 1.25 -15.24 -12.47
C TYR A 172 1.26 -15.50 -10.95
N VAL A 173 2.42 -15.63 -10.35
CA VAL A 173 2.55 -15.74 -8.88
C VAL A 173 2.07 -14.46 -8.20
N ASN A 174 2.33 -13.28 -8.78
CA ASN A 174 1.80 -12.02 -8.27
C ASN A 174 0.26 -11.98 -8.28
N VAL A 175 -0.42 -12.63 -9.24
CA VAL A 175 -1.89 -12.75 -9.20
C VAL A 175 -2.33 -13.50 -7.94
N VAL A 176 -1.64 -14.59 -7.58
CA VAL A 176 -1.94 -15.33 -6.35
C VAL A 176 -1.72 -14.45 -5.12
N PHE A 177 -0.63 -13.68 -5.08
CA PHE A 177 -0.36 -12.75 -3.98
C PHE A 177 -1.37 -11.60 -3.93
N PHE A 178 -1.83 -11.07 -5.06
CA PHE A 178 -2.90 -10.09 -5.10
C PHE A 178 -4.20 -10.64 -4.47
N ILE A 179 -4.61 -11.84 -4.89
CA ILE A 179 -5.79 -12.51 -4.33
C ILE A 179 -5.63 -12.70 -2.81
N ASN A 180 -4.46 -13.15 -2.36
CA ASN A 180 -4.16 -13.30 -0.93
C ASN A 180 -4.21 -11.96 -0.17
N ALA A 181 -3.72 -10.85 -0.76
CA ALA A 181 -3.85 -9.52 -0.16
C ALA A 181 -5.32 -9.10 -0.01
N VAL A 182 -6.15 -9.35 -1.04
CA VAL A 182 -7.61 -9.08 -0.99
C VAL A 182 -8.28 -9.89 0.11
N VAL A 183 -8.00 -11.19 0.22
CA VAL A 183 -8.55 -12.07 1.26
C VAL A 183 -8.11 -11.61 2.64
N SER A 184 -6.82 -11.30 2.82
CA SER A 184 -6.28 -10.79 4.08
C SER A 184 -6.96 -9.47 4.49
N MET A 185 -7.13 -8.54 3.55
CA MET A 185 -7.82 -7.28 3.79
C MET A 185 -9.30 -7.49 4.14
N TYR A 186 -9.97 -8.45 3.51
CA TYR A 186 -11.36 -8.78 3.85
C TYR A 186 -11.48 -9.31 5.29
N VAL A 187 -10.56 -10.19 5.72
CA VAL A 187 -10.55 -10.70 7.09
C VAL A 187 -10.29 -9.57 8.10
N ILE A 188 -9.31 -8.71 7.83
CA ILE A 188 -9.01 -7.53 8.65
C ILE A 188 -10.24 -6.62 8.73
N SER A 189 -10.87 -6.33 7.60
CA SER A 189 -12.07 -5.49 7.54
C SER A 189 -13.26 -6.08 8.32
N ARG A 190 -13.42 -7.40 8.29
CA ARG A 190 -14.45 -8.08 9.12
C ARG A 190 -14.20 -7.92 10.60
N TYR A 191 -12.95 -7.94 11.03
CA TYR A 191 -12.59 -7.70 12.42
C TYR A 191 -12.87 -6.25 12.84
N ILE A 192 -12.43 -5.28 12.00
CA ILE A 192 -12.60 -3.85 12.26
C ILE A 192 -14.08 -3.47 12.30
N PHE A 193 -14.84 -3.84 11.28
CA PHE A 193 -16.23 -3.39 11.09
C PHE A 193 -17.28 -4.41 11.50
N LYS A 194 -16.87 -5.58 11.97
CA LYS A 194 -17.73 -6.69 12.37
C LYS A 194 -18.76 -7.02 11.27
N GLU A 195 -20.05 -7.03 11.60
CA GLU A 195 -21.12 -7.33 10.64
C GLU A 195 -21.33 -6.24 9.58
N ASN A 196 -20.88 -5.00 9.83
CA ASN A 196 -20.93 -3.92 8.85
C ASN A 196 -19.91 -4.07 7.72
N SER A 197 -18.91 -4.94 7.87
CA SER A 197 -18.04 -5.36 6.79
C SER A 197 -18.88 -6.01 5.70
N SER A 198 -19.05 -5.32 4.61
CA SER A 198 -19.97 -5.70 3.55
C SER A 198 -19.26 -6.33 2.38
N ILE A 199 -20.02 -6.99 1.51
CA ILE A 199 -19.57 -7.43 0.21
C ILE A 199 -18.95 -6.27 -0.59
N TRP A 200 -19.43 -5.04 -0.39
CA TRP A 200 -18.90 -3.85 -1.04
C TRP A 200 -17.43 -3.58 -0.72
N THR A 201 -17.01 -3.82 0.54
CA THR A 201 -15.59 -3.71 0.91
C THR A 201 -14.75 -4.70 0.11
N TRP A 202 -15.22 -5.94 -0.02
CA TRP A 202 -14.54 -6.95 -0.83
C TRP A 202 -14.48 -6.54 -2.30
N LEU A 203 -15.65 -6.15 -2.87
CA LEU A 203 -15.76 -5.75 -4.27
C LEU A 203 -14.82 -4.61 -4.64
N VAL A 204 -14.88 -3.50 -3.89
CA VAL A 204 -14.04 -2.33 -4.19
C VAL A 204 -12.55 -2.66 -4.01
N THR A 205 -12.20 -3.50 -3.04
CA THR A 205 -10.80 -3.89 -2.82
C THR A 205 -10.27 -4.75 -3.98
N VAL A 206 -11.05 -5.75 -4.45
CA VAL A 206 -10.60 -6.65 -5.52
C VAL A 206 -10.61 -5.98 -6.88
N THR A 207 -11.46 -4.97 -7.08
CA THR A 207 -11.53 -4.18 -8.33
C THR A 207 -10.70 -2.90 -8.30
N PHE A 208 -9.89 -2.69 -7.26
CA PHE A 208 -8.98 -1.55 -7.21
C PHE A 208 -7.88 -1.70 -8.27
N TYR A 209 -8.22 -1.27 -9.47
CA TYR A 209 -7.46 -1.48 -10.69
C TYR A 209 -5.99 -1.05 -10.58
N PRO A 210 -5.65 0.15 -10.07
CA PRO A 210 -4.24 0.56 -10.04
C PRO A 210 -3.34 -0.42 -9.30
N PHE A 211 -3.82 -0.95 -8.16
CA PHE A 211 -3.04 -1.93 -7.41
C PHE A 211 -3.06 -3.33 -8.04
N ALA A 212 -4.17 -3.73 -8.66
CA ALA A 212 -4.27 -5.01 -9.37
C ALA A 212 -3.27 -5.08 -10.55
N MET A 213 -3.02 -3.97 -11.25
CA MET A 213 -2.06 -3.93 -12.35
C MET A 213 -0.60 -4.14 -11.92
N TYR A 214 -0.27 -3.96 -10.63
CA TYR A 214 1.07 -4.31 -10.13
C TYR A 214 1.42 -5.80 -10.21
N VAL A 215 0.51 -6.67 -10.65
CA VAL A 215 0.83 -8.09 -10.90
C VAL A 215 1.91 -8.27 -11.95
N VAL A 216 2.06 -7.33 -12.88
CA VAL A 216 3.12 -7.36 -13.90
C VAL A 216 4.48 -6.88 -13.38
N PHE A 217 4.52 -6.29 -12.18
CA PHE A 217 5.73 -5.72 -11.59
C PHE A 217 6.49 -6.74 -10.75
N CYS A 218 7.57 -7.28 -11.31
CA CYS A 218 8.38 -8.36 -10.72
C CYS A 218 9.45 -7.82 -9.76
N TYR A 219 9.04 -7.10 -8.70
CA TYR A 219 9.99 -6.41 -7.80
C TYR A 219 9.62 -6.47 -6.31
N GLY A 220 8.93 -7.50 -5.86
CA GLY A 220 8.58 -7.72 -4.46
C GLY A 220 7.51 -6.76 -3.89
N THR A 221 6.97 -5.82 -4.66
CA THR A 221 5.90 -4.93 -4.18
C THR A 221 4.64 -5.72 -3.86
N MET A 222 4.17 -6.54 -4.79
CA MET A 222 2.97 -7.35 -4.60
C MET A 222 3.19 -8.48 -3.58
N THR A 223 4.27 -9.26 -3.74
CA THR A 223 4.61 -10.38 -2.85
C THR A 223 4.83 -9.91 -1.43
N GLY A 224 5.68 -8.88 -1.22
CA GLY A 224 5.97 -8.34 0.11
C GLY A 224 4.74 -7.75 0.78
N PHE A 225 3.93 -6.96 0.05
CA PHE A 225 2.70 -6.39 0.60
C PHE A 225 1.68 -7.46 1.01
N SER A 226 1.46 -8.43 0.15
CA SER A 226 0.53 -9.52 0.41
C SER A 226 0.90 -10.30 1.69
N LEU A 227 2.19 -10.60 1.86
CA LEU A 227 2.70 -11.27 3.06
C LEU A 227 2.59 -10.39 4.30
N ALA A 228 2.82 -9.07 4.18
CA ALA A 228 2.60 -8.12 5.28
C ALA A 228 1.12 -8.09 5.71
N MET A 229 0.18 -8.08 4.75
CA MET A 229 -1.25 -8.14 5.06
C MET A 229 -1.64 -9.49 5.66
N THR A 230 -1.01 -10.60 5.25
CA THR A 230 -1.18 -11.91 5.88
C THR A 230 -0.73 -11.89 7.34
N ALA A 231 0.40 -11.26 7.64
CA ALA A 231 0.87 -11.10 9.02
C ALA A 231 -0.14 -10.28 9.85
N ALA A 232 -0.61 -9.16 9.32
CA ALA A 232 -1.64 -8.33 9.95
C ALA A 232 -2.95 -9.11 10.15
N MET A 233 -3.37 -9.92 9.19
CA MET A 233 -4.52 -10.81 9.30
C MET A 233 -4.38 -11.80 10.46
N PHE A 234 -3.22 -12.44 10.62
CA PHE A 234 -3.00 -13.38 11.73
C PHE A 234 -2.96 -12.67 13.08
N MET A 235 -2.43 -11.43 13.16
CA MET A 235 -2.54 -10.62 14.37
C MET A 235 -4.02 -10.33 14.72
N VAL A 236 -4.83 -9.98 13.74
CA VAL A 236 -6.27 -9.73 13.95
C VAL A 236 -6.99 -11.00 14.40
N ILE A 237 -6.68 -12.16 13.81
CA ILE A 237 -7.21 -13.47 14.26
C ILE A 237 -6.77 -13.77 15.69
N TYR A 238 -5.54 -13.42 16.06
CA TYR A 238 -5.08 -13.53 17.45
C TYR A 238 -5.94 -12.68 18.39
N PHE A 239 -6.27 -11.45 18.04
CA PHE A 239 -7.14 -10.60 18.87
C PHE A 239 -8.55 -11.19 19.03
N ASP A 240 -9.08 -11.84 18.00
CA ASP A 240 -10.38 -12.51 18.04
C ASP A 240 -10.34 -13.81 18.88
N ARG A 241 -9.33 -14.66 18.65
CA ARG A 241 -9.25 -16.00 19.23
C ARG A 241 -8.44 -16.09 20.52
N ARG A 242 -7.58 -15.10 20.79
CA ARG A 242 -6.68 -15.05 21.94
C ARG A 242 -5.73 -16.26 22.08
N LYS A 243 -5.34 -16.90 20.96
CA LYS A 243 -4.41 -18.04 20.94
C LYS A 243 -3.07 -17.63 20.34
N LEU A 244 -1.97 -17.77 21.12
CA LEU A 244 -0.60 -17.38 20.70
C LEU A 244 -0.11 -18.14 19.45
N VAL A 245 -0.68 -19.30 19.13
CA VAL A 245 -0.33 -20.06 17.93
C VAL A 245 -0.46 -19.23 16.64
N TYR A 246 -1.36 -18.25 16.59
CA TYR A 246 -1.49 -17.36 15.42
C TYR A 246 -0.34 -16.36 15.26
N MET A 247 0.48 -16.16 16.29
CA MET A 247 1.67 -15.31 16.20
C MET A 247 2.81 -15.99 15.45
N ILE A 248 2.79 -17.33 15.33
CA ILE A 248 3.77 -18.08 14.54
C ILE A 248 3.62 -17.74 13.03
N PRO A 249 2.46 -17.99 12.38
CA PRO A 249 2.28 -17.60 10.99
C PRO A 249 2.34 -16.09 10.77
N CYS A 250 1.97 -15.26 11.77
CA CYS A 250 2.21 -13.80 11.71
C CYS A 250 3.71 -13.49 11.57
N GLY A 251 4.56 -14.07 12.40
CA GLY A 251 6.01 -13.90 12.35
C GLY A 251 6.63 -14.42 11.06
N ILE A 252 6.21 -15.60 10.59
CA ILE A 252 6.70 -16.19 9.33
C ILE A 252 6.32 -15.28 8.14
N ALA A 253 5.06 -14.90 8.02
CA ALA A 253 4.60 -14.03 6.93
C ALA A 253 5.30 -12.68 6.95
N MET A 254 5.51 -12.09 8.14
CA MET A 254 6.23 -10.82 8.28
C MET A 254 7.71 -10.94 7.90
N THR A 255 8.36 -12.04 8.28
CA THR A 255 9.76 -12.33 7.89
C THR A 255 9.90 -12.40 6.38
N LEU A 256 9.05 -13.21 5.73
CA LEU A 256 9.06 -13.35 4.28
C LEU A 256 8.74 -12.01 3.58
N SER A 257 7.80 -11.24 4.11
CA SER A 257 7.50 -9.90 3.60
C SER A 257 8.72 -9.00 3.59
N LEU A 258 9.47 -8.95 4.70
CA LEU A 258 10.64 -8.08 4.85
C LEU A 258 11.86 -8.56 4.06
N ILE A 259 11.97 -9.87 3.83
CA ILE A 259 12.96 -10.44 2.91
C ILE A 259 12.64 -10.01 1.47
N MET A 260 11.36 -10.01 1.07
CA MET A 260 10.95 -9.57 -0.26
C MET A 260 11.02 -8.05 -0.45
N LYS A 261 10.60 -7.26 0.54
CA LYS A 261 10.65 -5.79 0.47
C LYS A 261 10.68 -5.15 1.87
N SER A 262 11.81 -4.58 2.22
CA SER A 262 12.07 -4.02 3.56
C SER A 262 11.16 -2.86 3.96
N ASN A 263 10.55 -2.14 3.01
CA ASN A 263 9.65 -1.01 3.28
C ASN A 263 8.39 -1.42 4.09
N TYR A 264 8.00 -2.69 4.04
CA TYR A 264 6.89 -3.21 4.85
C TYR A 264 7.21 -3.36 6.34
N ALA A 265 8.41 -2.94 6.78
CA ALA A 265 8.71 -2.75 8.21
C ALA A 265 7.70 -1.82 8.90
N ILE A 266 7.03 -0.91 8.16
CA ILE A 266 5.95 -0.08 8.67
C ILE A 266 4.80 -0.95 9.21
N VAL A 267 4.48 -2.05 8.54
CA VAL A 267 3.45 -3.00 9.00
C VAL A 267 3.91 -3.74 10.26
N LEU A 268 5.19 -4.14 10.34
CA LEU A 268 5.76 -4.74 11.56
C LEU A 268 5.66 -3.77 12.75
N VAL A 269 6.00 -2.50 12.54
CA VAL A 269 5.83 -1.46 13.58
C VAL A 269 4.37 -1.33 13.98
N GLY A 270 3.44 -1.30 13.03
CA GLY A 270 2.00 -1.30 13.29
C GLY A 270 1.56 -2.50 14.15
N ILE A 271 1.99 -3.71 13.79
CA ILE A 271 1.73 -4.94 14.56
C ILE A 271 2.29 -4.81 15.99
N ALA A 272 3.53 -4.33 16.13
CA ALA A 272 4.18 -4.17 17.43
C ALA A 272 3.42 -3.17 18.32
N LEU A 273 3.04 -2.01 17.78
CA LEU A 273 2.28 -1.00 18.51
C LEU A 273 0.94 -1.55 19.01
N TYR A 274 0.22 -2.31 18.17
CA TYR A 274 -1.08 -2.88 18.56
C TYR A 274 -0.96 -4.00 19.58
N LEU A 275 0.06 -4.85 19.49
CA LEU A 275 0.31 -5.90 20.49
C LEU A 275 0.73 -5.30 21.85
N LEU A 276 1.55 -4.26 21.85
CA LEU A 276 1.92 -3.53 23.08
C LEU A 276 0.70 -2.81 23.66
N PHE A 277 -0.08 -2.10 22.84
CA PHE A 277 -1.30 -1.44 23.27
C PHE A 277 -2.28 -2.45 23.90
N ASP A 278 -2.52 -3.58 23.26
CA ASP A 278 -3.41 -4.63 23.80
C ASP A 278 -2.91 -5.19 25.15
N SER A 279 -1.58 -5.32 25.34
CA SER A 279 -1.01 -5.72 26.63
C SER A 279 -1.31 -4.72 27.73
N VAL A 280 -1.16 -3.41 27.42
CA VAL A 280 -1.48 -2.33 28.38
C VAL A 280 -2.97 -2.34 28.71
N MET A 281 -3.84 -2.40 27.69
CA MET A 281 -5.30 -2.36 27.88
C MET A 281 -5.85 -3.56 28.62
N THR A 282 -5.34 -4.75 28.32
CA THR A 282 -5.79 -6.00 28.98
C THR A 282 -5.08 -6.25 30.31
N LYS A 283 -4.03 -5.52 30.63
CA LYS A 283 -3.12 -5.76 31.76
C LYS A 283 -2.55 -7.20 31.76
N LYS A 284 -2.37 -7.79 30.59
CA LYS A 284 -1.87 -9.16 30.41
C LYS A 284 -0.67 -9.17 29.46
N LEU A 285 0.38 -9.85 29.85
CA LEU A 285 1.61 -9.97 29.02
C LEU A 285 1.45 -10.87 27.78
N LYS A 286 0.27 -11.43 27.55
CA LYS A 286 0.05 -12.40 26.47
C LYS A 286 0.33 -11.78 25.09
N SER A 287 -0.07 -10.56 24.83
CA SER A 287 0.20 -9.87 23.56
C SER A 287 1.67 -9.44 23.44
N THR A 288 2.33 -9.06 24.56
CA THR A 288 3.78 -8.85 24.58
C THR A 288 4.54 -10.15 24.26
N ILE A 289 4.11 -11.29 24.80
CA ILE A 289 4.67 -12.59 24.43
C ILE A 289 4.46 -12.87 22.92
N GLY A 290 3.26 -12.55 22.40
CA GLY A 290 2.98 -12.61 20.98
C GLY A 290 3.95 -11.78 20.14
N LEU A 291 4.25 -10.56 20.56
CA LEU A 291 5.25 -9.68 19.92
C LEU A 291 6.66 -10.31 19.97
N VAL A 292 7.06 -10.83 21.13
CA VAL A 292 8.35 -11.53 21.28
C VAL A 292 8.46 -12.71 20.30
N ILE A 293 7.39 -13.51 20.14
CA ILE A 293 7.34 -14.61 19.16
C ILE A 293 7.55 -14.09 17.74
N VAL A 294 6.82 -13.03 17.33
CA VAL A 294 6.95 -12.43 15.99
C VAL A 294 8.37 -11.92 15.75
N LEU A 295 8.94 -11.18 16.70
CA LEU A 295 10.30 -10.63 16.57
C LEU A 295 11.37 -11.73 16.58
N ALA A 296 11.22 -12.77 17.41
CA ALA A 296 12.15 -13.89 17.46
C ALA A 296 12.16 -14.65 16.11
N ILE A 297 10.98 -14.90 15.52
CA ILE A 297 10.86 -15.55 14.21
C ILE A 297 11.48 -14.65 13.12
N TYR A 298 11.21 -13.34 13.17
CA TYR A 298 11.79 -12.39 12.22
C TYR A 298 13.32 -12.36 12.30
N ILE A 299 13.88 -12.21 13.49
CA ILE A 299 15.35 -12.16 13.69
C ILE A 299 15.98 -13.48 13.26
N ALA A 300 15.45 -14.61 13.72
CA ALA A 300 15.98 -15.92 13.38
C ALA A 300 15.84 -16.20 11.87
N GLY A 301 14.69 -15.93 11.27
CA GLY A 301 14.43 -16.17 9.85
C GLY A 301 15.28 -15.30 8.94
N SER A 302 15.36 -13.99 9.20
CA SER A 302 16.21 -13.08 8.42
C SER A 302 17.69 -13.43 8.54
N ARG A 303 18.16 -13.78 9.75
CA ARG A 303 19.54 -14.22 9.95
C ARG A 303 19.85 -15.54 9.25
N SER A 304 18.93 -16.51 9.32
CA SER A 304 19.07 -17.79 8.63
C SER A 304 19.10 -17.62 7.11
N PHE A 305 18.26 -16.73 6.58
CA PHE A 305 18.26 -16.38 5.16
C PHE A 305 19.61 -15.78 4.73
N ASN A 306 20.12 -14.80 5.47
CA ASN A 306 21.41 -14.18 5.16
C ASN A 306 22.55 -15.20 5.20
N ILE A 307 22.62 -16.03 6.24
CA ILE A 307 23.62 -17.12 6.36
C ILE A 307 23.50 -18.10 5.17
N ALA A 308 22.28 -18.41 4.73
CA ALA A 308 22.09 -19.28 3.58
C ALA A 308 22.65 -18.64 2.30
N VAL A 309 22.38 -17.36 2.05
CA VAL A 309 22.94 -16.64 0.89
C VAL A 309 24.47 -16.58 0.96
N GLU A 310 25.05 -16.23 2.12
CA GLU A 310 26.51 -16.21 2.30
C GLU A 310 27.16 -17.57 2.00
N LYS A 311 26.55 -18.66 2.46
CA LYS A 311 27.05 -20.01 2.19
C LYS A 311 26.91 -20.42 0.73
N LEU A 312 25.83 -20.01 0.08
CA LEU A 312 25.59 -20.35 -1.33
C LEU A 312 26.48 -19.55 -2.29
N THR A 313 26.82 -18.31 -1.93
CA THR A 313 27.68 -17.43 -2.73
C THR A 313 29.15 -17.48 -2.33
N ASP A 314 29.48 -18.21 -1.27
CA ASP A 314 30.82 -18.22 -0.61
C ASP A 314 31.37 -16.79 -0.38
N THR A 315 30.49 -15.86 -0.09
CA THR A 315 30.79 -14.43 0.03
C THR A 315 30.06 -13.85 1.24
N PRO A 316 30.75 -13.18 2.18
CA PRO A 316 30.10 -12.43 3.25
C PRO A 316 29.19 -11.33 2.67
N LEU A 317 27.98 -11.22 3.18
CA LEU A 317 27.07 -10.17 2.70
C LEU A 317 27.55 -8.79 3.14
N ALA A 318 27.72 -7.91 2.17
CA ALA A 318 28.02 -6.51 2.43
C ALA A 318 26.87 -5.81 3.17
N GLN A 319 27.17 -4.74 3.90
CA GLN A 319 26.14 -3.94 4.57
C GLN A 319 25.32 -3.11 3.55
N GLY A 320 25.92 -2.79 2.41
CA GLY A 320 25.33 -1.96 1.36
C GLY A 320 25.21 -0.48 1.75
N ILE A 321 24.50 0.30 0.96
CA ILE A 321 24.29 1.72 1.23
C ILE A 321 23.53 1.90 2.57
N PRO A 322 24.05 2.74 3.51
CA PRO A 322 23.34 3.06 4.74
C PRO A 322 21.97 3.69 4.49
N LYS A 323 20.92 3.23 5.18
CA LYS A 323 19.54 3.72 4.97
C LYS A 323 19.38 5.23 5.13
N ILE A 324 20.22 5.88 5.92
CA ILE A 324 20.20 7.34 6.10
C ILE A 324 20.52 8.09 4.80
N ALA A 325 21.22 7.47 3.84
CA ALA A 325 21.51 8.07 2.55
C ALA A 325 20.25 8.23 1.68
N TRP A 326 19.24 7.32 1.82
CA TRP A 326 17.92 7.53 1.19
C TRP A 326 17.13 8.67 1.82
N VAL A 327 17.25 8.88 3.13
CA VAL A 327 16.65 10.04 3.80
C VAL A 327 17.31 11.32 3.30
N ALA A 328 18.64 11.31 3.16
CA ALA A 328 19.39 12.45 2.62
C ALA A 328 18.97 12.78 1.18
N MET A 329 18.86 11.76 0.32
CA MET A 329 18.33 11.90 -1.05
C MET A 329 16.88 12.41 -1.06
N GLY A 330 16.05 11.91 -0.17
CA GLY A 330 14.67 12.35 -0.02
C GLY A 330 14.49 13.83 0.39
N MET A 331 15.56 14.52 0.78
CA MET A 331 15.58 15.95 1.09
C MET A 331 16.15 16.83 -0.04
N ASN A 332 16.51 16.24 -1.17
CA ASN A 332 17.01 16.98 -2.32
C ASN A 332 15.87 17.61 -3.14
N GLU A 333 16.19 18.71 -3.85
CA GLU A 333 15.24 19.28 -4.82
C GLU A 333 15.03 18.36 -6.03
N SER A 334 15.99 17.50 -6.33
CA SER A 334 16.04 16.61 -7.49
C SER A 334 15.77 17.33 -8.84
N VAL A 335 16.15 16.74 -9.95
CA VAL A 335 15.88 17.29 -11.28
C VAL A 335 14.37 17.24 -11.60
N ASN A 336 13.71 16.17 -11.17
CA ASN A 336 12.30 15.91 -11.50
C ASN A 336 11.34 16.66 -10.56
N THR A 337 11.45 16.39 -9.26
CA THR A 337 10.66 17.05 -8.22
C THR A 337 11.26 16.75 -6.84
N PRO A 338 10.99 17.54 -5.80
CA PRO A 338 11.58 17.37 -4.49
C PRO A 338 11.47 15.92 -3.96
N GLY A 339 12.62 15.37 -3.57
CA GLY A 339 12.74 14.07 -2.92
C GLY A 339 12.70 12.86 -3.85
N TRP A 340 12.56 13.03 -5.16
CA TRP A 340 12.64 11.93 -6.13
C TRP A 340 14.08 11.46 -6.31
N PHE A 341 14.24 10.26 -6.87
CA PHE A 341 15.54 9.64 -7.10
C PHE A 341 16.47 10.55 -7.93
N ASP A 342 17.67 10.82 -7.41
CA ASP A 342 18.74 11.58 -8.05
C ASP A 342 20.12 10.93 -7.90
N ASN A 343 20.13 9.66 -7.47
CA ASN A 343 21.32 8.87 -7.21
C ASN A 343 22.26 9.39 -6.10
N TYR A 344 21.84 10.34 -5.28
CA TYR A 344 22.66 10.85 -4.18
C TYR A 344 23.13 9.73 -3.22
N ASN A 345 22.25 8.78 -2.92
CA ASN A 345 22.54 7.64 -2.04
C ASN A 345 23.69 6.77 -2.56
N GLY A 346 23.71 6.45 -3.86
CA GLY A 346 24.80 5.73 -4.51
C GLY A 346 26.07 6.58 -4.60
N TYR A 347 25.94 7.83 -5.03
CA TYR A 347 27.05 8.77 -5.14
C TYR A 347 27.81 8.95 -3.81
N VAL A 348 27.11 9.23 -2.71
CA VAL A 348 27.76 9.45 -1.41
C VAL A 348 28.46 8.19 -0.89
N TYR A 349 27.91 7.01 -1.17
CA TYR A 349 28.50 5.73 -0.77
C TYR A 349 29.79 5.45 -1.54
N GLU A 350 29.78 5.60 -2.87
CA GLU A 350 30.96 5.40 -3.70
C GLU A 350 32.06 6.45 -3.42
N LYS A 351 31.67 7.74 -3.25
CA LYS A 351 32.59 8.81 -2.88
C LYS A 351 33.37 8.53 -1.60
N ASN A 352 32.74 7.90 -0.65
CA ASN A 352 33.37 7.50 0.61
C ASN A 352 34.02 6.10 0.56
N ASN A 353 34.36 5.59 -0.64
CA ASN A 353 34.95 4.27 -0.85
C ASN A 353 34.17 3.14 -0.15
N ARG A 354 32.85 3.26 -0.10
CA ARG A 354 31.91 2.33 0.54
C ARG A 354 32.09 2.18 2.06
N ASP A 355 32.77 3.12 2.70
CA ASP A 355 32.87 3.18 4.15
C ASP A 355 31.54 3.59 4.77
N GLN A 356 31.02 2.78 5.71
CA GLN A 356 29.72 2.97 6.34
C GLN A 356 29.69 4.24 7.20
N ASP A 357 30.68 4.41 8.05
CA ASP A 357 30.69 5.50 9.04
C ASP A 357 30.88 6.85 8.36
N ALA A 358 31.78 6.93 7.39
CA ALA A 358 32.00 8.13 6.57
C ALA A 358 30.74 8.50 5.77
N THR A 359 30.08 7.50 5.15
CA THR A 359 28.84 7.70 4.41
C THR A 359 27.70 8.19 5.31
N VAL A 360 27.54 7.60 6.50
CA VAL A 360 26.55 8.02 7.50
C VAL A 360 26.80 9.46 7.95
N ALA A 361 28.08 9.79 8.27
CA ALA A 361 28.46 11.14 8.70
C ALA A 361 28.17 12.20 7.63
N GLU A 362 28.52 11.92 6.36
CA GLU A 362 28.25 12.82 5.25
C GLU A 362 26.75 12.96 4.98
N ALA A 363 25.98 11.86 4.98
CA ALA A 363 24.54 11.88 4.80
C ALA A 363 23.84 12.71 5.89
N ILE A 364 24.25 12.57 7.17
CA ILE A 364 23.71 13.39 8.28
C ILE A 364 24.06 14.86 8.09
N SER A 365 25.29 15.17 7.68
CA SER A 365 25.69 16.55 7.37
C SER A 365 24.83 17.14 6.26
N HIS A 366 24.61 16.38 5.20
CA HIS A 366 23.74 16.77 4.07
C HIS A 366 22.29 17.01 4.52
N ILE A 367 21.71 16.10 5.34
CA ILE A 367 20.38 16.28 5.90
C ILE A 367 20.26 17.60 6.68
N LYS A 368 21.27 17.92 7.51
CA LYS A 368 21.28 19.18 8.27
C LYS A 368 21.34 20.41 7.34
N GLN A 369 22.21 20.35 6.33
CA GLN A 369 22.36 21.43 5.36
C GLN A 369 21.06 21.62 4.55
N ARG A 370 20.51 20.55 3.99
CA ARG A 370 19.27 20.59 3.22
C ARG A 370 18.08 21.02 4.07
N GLY A 371 17.96 20.49 5.31
CA GLY A 371 16.91 20.90 6.23
C GLY A 371 16.94 22.40 6.54
N LYS A 372 18.14 22.96 6.77
CA LYS A 372 18.31 24.41 6.93
C LYS A 372 17.90 25.16 5.65
N ALA A 373 18.35 24.71 4.49
CA ALA A 373 18.02 25.34 3.21
C ALA A 373 16.49 25.32 2.95
N ILE A 374 15.82 24.18 3.15
CA ILE A 374 14.36 24.04 2.99
C ILE A 374 13.63 25.02 3.94
N LEU A 375 14.02 25.05 5.21
CA LEU A 375 13.38 25.93 6.21
C LEU A 375 13.58 27.42 5.93
N THR A 376 14.72 27.80 5.36
CA THR A 376 15.05 29.21 5.06
C THR A 376 14.54 29.70 3.72
N THR A 377 14.22 28.81 2.79
CA THR A 377 13.68 29.16 1.47
C THR A 377 12.15 29.07 1.44
N ASN A 378 11.60 27.89 1.21
CA ASN A 378 10.16 27.66 1.13
C ASN A 378 9.79 26.23 1.53
N PRO A 379 9.66 25.91 2.83
CA PRO A 379 9.35 24.56 3.29
C PRO A 379 7.97 24.09 2.80
N LEU A 380 6.99 25.00 2.68
CA LEU A 380 5.65 24.66 2.21
C LEU A 380 5.69 24.18 0.75
N ARG A 381 6.41 24.90 -0.13
CA ARG A 381 6.59 24.50 -1.54
C ARG A 381 7.28 23.14 -1.65
N PHE A 382 8.35 22.92 -0.89
CA PHE A 382 9.12 21.69 -0.93
C PHE A 382 8.24 20.50 -0.56
N TYR A 383 7.62 20.53 0.61
CA TYR A 383 6.79 19.40 1.08
C TYR A 383 5.49 19.27 0.31
N TYR A 384 4.87 20.38 -0.14
CA TYR A 384 3.71 20.31 -1.02
C TYR A 384 4.04 19.52 -2.29
N LYS A 385 5.07 19.92 -3.03
CA LYS A 385 5.47 19.21 -4.27
C LYS A 385 5.86 17.76 -4.00
N LYS A 386 6.65 17.52 -2.96
CA LYS A 386 7.08 16.17 -2.59
C LYS A 386 5.90 15.26 -2.23
N ILE A 387 4.98 15.72 -1.40
CA ILE A 387 3.81 14.93 -0.97
C ILE A 387 2.86 14.74 -2.14
N THR A 388 2.55 15.80 -2.87
CA THR A 388 1.62 15.75 -4.01
C THR A 388 2.12 14.80 -5.09
N SER A 389 3.42 14.83 -5.44
CA SER A 389 3.99 13.95 -6.46
C SER A 389 3.89 12.46 -6.12
N GLN A 390 3.86 12.11 -4.83
CA GLN A 390 3.72 10.73 -4.39
C GLN A 390 2.26 10.29 -4.22
N TRP A 391 1.49 11.12 -3.48
CA TRP A 391 0.18 10.74 -2.98
C TRP A 391 -0.97 11.13 -3.91
N ASN A 392 -0.70 11.95 -4.92
CA ASN A 392 -1.73 12.48 -5.81
C ASN A 392 -1.53 12.10 -7.28
N ASN A 393 -0.77 11.06 -7.55
CA ASN A 393 -0.77 10.38 -8.83
C ASN A 393 -1.89 9.32 -8.80
N PRO A 394 -2.98 9.49 -9.55
CA PRO A 394 -4.17 8.62 -9.45
C PRO A 394 -3.95 7.23 -10.03
N THR A 395 -2.89 7.03 -10.82
CA THR A 395 -2.50 5.72 -11.37
C THR A 395 -1.44 5.04 -10.52
N TRP A 396 -0.79 5.76 -9.61
CA TRP A 396 0.35 5.28 -8.79
C TRP A 396 1.41 4.57 -9.63
N GLU A 397 1.72 5.08 -10.82
CA GLU A 397 2.69 4.51 -11.77
C GLU A 397 2.32 3.10 -12.31
N CYS A 398 1.10 2.62 -12.15
CA CYS A 398 0.75 1.28 -12.64
C CYS A 398 0.79 1.19 -14.18
N PHE A 399 0.61 2.30 -14.90
CA PHE A 399 0.75 2.36 -16.35
C PHE A 399 2.22 2.50 -16.78
N ASP A 400 3.03 3.22 -16.01
CA ASP A 400 4.46 3.40 -16.32
C ASP A 400 5.22 2.07 -16.25
N MET A 401 4.79 1.17 -15.35
CA MET A 401 5.32 -0.19 -15.28
C MET A 401 4.98 -1.01 -16.52
N GLN A 402 3.97 -0.59 -17.28
CA GLN A 402 3.47 -1.25 -18.49
C GLN A 402 3.99 -0.59 -19.78
N GLU A 403 4.35 0.69 -19.72
CA GLU A 403 4.77 1.46 -20.90
C GLU A 403 6.20 1.17 -21.33
N ARG A 404 7.08 0.89 -20.39
CA ARG A 404 8.52 0.97 -20.63
C ARG A 404 9.07 -0.03 -21.63
N GLU A 405 8.48 -1.22 -21.77
CA GLU A 405 9.00 -2.23 -22.75
C GLU A 405 7.96 -3.27 -23.14
N SER A 406 6.91 -2.91 -23.89
CA SER A 406 6.08 -3.95 -24.46
C SER A 406 6.47 -4.25 -25.90
N HIS A 407 6.96 -5.43 -26.17
CA HIS A 407 7.25 -5.94 -27.51
C HIS A 407 6.04 -6.56 -28.21
N THR A 408 4.83 -6.38 -27.65
CA THR A 408 3.64 -6.99 -28.25
C THR A 408 3.17 -6.27 -29.49
N PRO A 409 2.78 -7.04 -30.54
CA PRO A 409 2.23 -6.47 -31.77
C PRO A 409 0.82 -5.91 -31.62
N ASP A 410 0.13 -6.16 -30.50
CA ASP A 410 -1.29 -5.79 -30.36
C ASP A 410 -1.46 -4.33 -29.96
N TYR A 411 -1.41 -3.49 -30.99
CA TYR A 411 -1.40 -2.04 -30.91
C TYR A 411 -2.63 -1.44 -30.24
N ALA A 412 -3.79 -2.08 -30.33
CA ALA A 412 -5.04 -1.55 -29.79
C ALA A 412 -5.08 -1.61 -28.25
N ILE A 413 -4.55 -2.69 -27.64
CA ILE A 413 -4.48 -2.83 -26.18
C ILE A 413 -3.39 -1.93 -25.62
N LYS A 414 -2.25 -1.84 -26.33
CA LYS A 414 -1.18 -0.89 -26.00
C LYS A 414 -1.67 0.55 -26.03
N ALA A 415 -2.41 0.94 -27.06
CA ALA A 415 -2.97 2.28 -27.18
C ALA A 415 -3.98 2.60 -26.06
N ALA A 416 -4.80 1.62 -25.67
CA ALA A 416 -5.75 1.80 -24.59
C ALA A 416 -5.08 1.98 -23.21
N VAL A 417 -3.85 1.46 -23.02
CA VAL A 417 -3.13 1.49 -21.74
C VAL A 417 -1.95 2.44 -21.78
N ARG A 418 -1.30 2.59 -22.94
CA ARG A 418 -0.01 3.24 -23.14
C ARG A 418 -0.09 4.75 -23.40
N ASP A 419 -1.17 5.23 -23.98
CA ASP A 419 -1.22 6.66 -24.26
C ASP A 419 -1.36 7.39 -22.93
N GLY A 420 -0.22 7.86 -22.43
CA GLY A 420 -0.15 8.88 -21.39
C GLY A 420 -1.00 10.12 -21.77
N ASN A 421 -1.46 10.17 -23.02
CA ASN A 421 -2.51 11.01 -23.55
C ASN A 421 -3.92 10.43 -23.40
N ASN A 422 -4.10 9.23 -22.79
CA ASN A 422 -5.44 8.75 -22.51
C ASN A 422 -6.01 9.47 -21.29
N THR A 423 -6.36 10.73 -21.49
CA THR A 423 -7.00 11.61 -20.50
C THR A 423 -8.17 10.94 -19.80
N VAL A 424 -8.94 10.10 -20.52
CA VAL A 424 -10.11 9.42 -19.97
C VAL A 424 -9.75 8.46 -18.83
N TRP A 425 -8.71 7.64 -18.96
CA TRP A 425 -8.30 6.73 -17.89
C TRP A 425 -7.74 7.47 -16.68
N LYS A 426 -6.96 8.52 -16.91
CA LYS A 426 -6.41 9.35 -15.84
C LYS A 426 -7.51 10.05 -15.08
N GLU A 427 -8.47 10.64 -15.79
CA GLU A 427 -9.65 11.27 -15.18
C GLU A 427 -10.49 10.27 -14.38
N LEU A 428 -10.72 9.07 -14.91
CA LEU A 428 -11.43 8.02 -14.17
C LEU A 428 -10.67 7.62 -12.89
N MET A 429 -9.35 7.48 -12.96
CA MET A 429 -8.52 7.15 -11.79
C MET A 429 -8.48 8.30 -10.79
N ASN A 430 -8.46 9.56 -11.25
CA ASN A 430 -8.56 10.73 -10.38
C ASN A 430 -9.91 10.75 -9.65
N ILE A 431 -11.01 10.44 -10.34
CA ILE A 431 -12.33 10.29 -9.69
C ILE A 431 -12.30 9.16 -8.65
N VAL A 432 -11.70 8.01 -8.95
CA VAL A 432 -11.57 6.89 -8.01
C VAL A 432 -10.76 7.30 -6.78
N GLN A 433 -9.61 7.93 -6.96
CA GLN A 433 -8.78 8.43 -5.86
C GLN A 433 -9.54 9.46 -5.00
N THR A 434 -10.21 10.39 -5.65
CA THR A 434 -11.04 11.40 -4.99
C THR A 434 -12.17 10.76 -4.18
N LEU A 435 -12.88 9.77 -4.75
CA LEU A 435 -13.92 9.02 -4.04
C LEU A 435 -13.35 8.25 -2.83
N ILE A 436 -12.16 7.66 -2.93
CA ILE A 436 -11.51 7.01 -1.78
C ILE A 436 -11.24 8.04 -0.69
N ASN A 437 -10.60 9.16 -1.02
CA ASN A 437 -10.25 10.19 -0.06
C ASN A 437 -11.48 10.77 0.66
N PHE A 438 -12.52 11.14 -0.09
CA PHE A 438 -13.76 11.67 0.49
C PHE A 438 -14.55 10.63 1.28
N GLY A 439 -14.56 9.37 0.84
CA GLY A 439 -15.17 8.28 1.59
C GLY A 439 -14.50 8.10 2.96
N VAL A 440 -13.17 8.20 3.00
CA VAL A 440 -12.40 8.17 4.27
C VAL A 440 -12.72 9.39 5.14
N LEU A 441 -12.82 10.60 4.56
CA LEU A 441 -13.22 11.80 5.33
C LEU A 441 -14.62 11.66 5.95
N ILE A 442 -15.58 11.11 5.21
CA ILE A 442 -16.93 10.83 5.74
C ILE A 442 -16.84 9.84 6.89
N TYR A 443 -16.00 8.79 6.78
CA TYR A 443 -15.79 7.85 7.86
C TYR A 443 -15.16 8.52 9.09
N ILE A 444 -14.12 9.35 8.92
CA ILE A 444 -13.47 10.12 9.98
C ILE A 444 -14.48 11.03 10.70
N ALA A 445 -15.31 11.75 9.94
CA ALA A 445 -16.37 12.59 10.52
C ALA A 445 -17.37 11.76 11.36
N GLY A 446 -17.68 10.53 10.91
CA GLY A 446 -18.47 9.57 11.67
C GLY A 446 -17.77 9.11 12.95
N CYS A 447 -16.44 8.88 12.89
CA CYS A 447 -15.64 8.51 14.06
C CYS A 447 -15.60 9.63 15.11
N TRP A 448 -15.44 10.89 14.70
CA TRP A 448 -15.49 12.03 15.63
C TRP A 448 -16.84 12.14 16.35
N LYS A 449 -17.96 11.88 15.65
CA LYS A 449 -19.30 11.88 16.25
C LYS A 449 -19.52 10.79 17.29
N ARG A 450 -18.82 9.66 17.16
CA ARG A 450 -18.90 8.51 18.06
C ARG A 450 -17.59 8.24 18.80
N PHE A 451 -16.78 9.25 19.03
CA PHE A 451 -15.42 9.13 19.55
C PHE A 451 -15.32 8.29 20.83
N ASP A 452 -16.27 8.43 21.75
CA ASP A 452 -16.28 7.68 23.00
C ASP A 452 -16.49 6.18 22.80
N SER A 453 -17.25 5.78 21.80
CA SER A 453 -17.51 4.36 21.47
C SER A 453 -16.52 3.78 20.45
N LEU A 454 -15.67 4.63 19.86
CA LEU A 454 -14.62 4.20 18.93
C LEU A 454 -13.54 3.42 19.69
N THR A 455 -13.10 2.31 19.14
CA THR A 455 -11.97 1.55 19.68
C THR A 455 -10.69 1.79 18.90
N VAL A 456 -9.53 1.71 19.55
CA VAL A 456 -8.23 1.81 18.87
C VAL A 456 -8.08 0.73 17.81
N TYR A 457 -8.64 -0.46 18.04
CA TYR A 457 -8.57 -1.57 17.07
C TYR A 457 -9.24 -1.26 15.74
N GLU A 458 -10.28 -0.41 15.75
CA GLU A 458 -10.93 0.06 14.52
C GLU A 458 -10.03 0.96 13.67
N LEU A 459 -8.96 1.50 14.23
CA LEU A 459 -8.05 2.45 13.58
C LEU A 459 -6.76 1.80 13.03
N PHE A 460 -6.67 0.45 13.02
CA PHE A 460 -5.43 -0.24 12.63
C PHE A 460 -4.93 0.18 11.23
N ASN A 461 -5.77 0.12 10.22
CA ASN A 461 -5.39 0.51 8.87
C ASN A 461 -5.06 2.02 8.76
N ALA A 462 -5.70 2.87 9.59
CA ALA A 462 -5.36 4.28 9.67
C ALA A 462 -3.94 4.49 10.22
N VAL A 463 -3.52 3.68 11.20
CA VAL A 463 -2.13 3.70 11.73
C VAL A 463 -1.13 3.29 10.65
N LEU A 464 -1.45 2.29 9.83
CA LEU A 464 -0.60 1.92 8.69
C LEU A 464 -0.48 3.07 7.67
N MET A 465 -1.60 3.72 7.34
CA MET A 465 -1.60 4.90 6.45
C MET A 465 -0.76 6.04 7.02
N ILE A 466 -0.93 6.38 8.30
CA ILE A 466 -0.15 7.42 8.99
C ILE A 466 1.34 7.05 8.97
N GLY A 467 1.67 5.79 9.28
CA GLY A 467 3.05 5.30 9.26
C GLY A 467 3.69 5.42 7.88
N GLY A 468 2.97 5.03 6.82
CA GLY A 468 3.40 5.21 5.44
C GLY A 468 3.58 6.68 5.08
N PHE A 469 2.62 7.53 5.41
CA PHE A 469 2.70 8.97 5.14
C PHE A 469 3.91 9.62 5.80
N VAL A 470 4.12 9.37 7.09
CA VAL A 470 5.26 9.91 7.84
C VAL A 470 6.57 9.38 7.27
N PHE A 471 6.68 8.08 6.99
CA PHE A 471 7.90 7.48 6.45
C PHE A 471 8.27 8.09 5.10
N PHE A 472 7.34 8.14 4.14
CA PHE A 472 7.62 8.66 2.80
C PHE A 472 7.70 10.19 2.72
N THR A 473 7.31 10.91 3.76
CA THR A 473 7.61 12.35 3.87
C THR A 473 9.13 12.60 3.95
N PHE A 474 9.90 11.67 4.54
CA PHE A 474 11.35 11.81 4.71
C PHE A 474 12.16 10.93 3.77
N TRP A 475 11.60 9.81 3.32
CA TRP A 475 12.24 8.87 2.40
C TRP A 475 12.23 9.37 0.96
N GLU A 476 12.91 8.65 0.05
CA GLU A 476 12.76 8.84 -1.40
C GLU A 476 11.28 8.90 -1.79
N ALA A 477 10.94 9.87 -2.65
CA ALA A 477 9.59 10.04 -3.15
C ALA A 477 9.37 9.19 -4.40
N LYS A 478 8.25 8.43 -4.43
CA LYS A 478 7.77 7.70 -5.59
C LYS A 478 6.31 7.28 -5.38
N SER A 479 5.44 7.47 -6.38
CA SER A 479 4.02 7.19 -6.18
C SER A 479 3.71 5.69 -6.06
N GLN A 480 4.48 4.82 -6.70
CA GLN A 480 4.35 3.36 -6.52
C GLN A 480 4.52 2.88 -5.07
N TYR A 481 5.26 3.62 -4.24
CA TYR A 481 5.47 3.24 -2.84
C TYR A 481 4.24 3.45 -1.97
N VAL A 482 3.35 4.35 -2.36
CA VAL A 482 2.18 4.71 -1.56
C VAL A 482 0.90 4.00 -2.00
N ALA A 483 0.87 3.37 -3.17
CA ALA A 483 -0.27 2.56 -3.64
C ALA A 483 -0.77 1.53 -2.61
N PRO A 484 0.09 0.78 -1.88
CA PRO A 484 -0.34 -0.16 -0.84
C PRO A 484 -1.14 0.51 0.28
N TYR A 485 -0.86 1.77 0.61
CA TYR A 485 -1.56 2.49 1.68
C TYR A 485 -2.94 2.96 1.24
N TYR A 486 -3.13 3.27 -0.04
CA TYR A 486 -4.47 3.46 -0.59
C TYR A 486 -5.30 2.18 -0.53
N PHE A 487 -4.70 1.04 -0.86
CA PHE A 487 -5.37 -0.26 -0.74
C PHE A 487 -5.86 -0.54 0.70
N VAL A 488 -5.07 -0.22 1.73
CA VAL A 488 -5.47 -0.47 3.13
C VAL A 488 -6.57 0.46 3.64
N ILE A 489 -6.78 1.64 3.06
CA ILE A 489 -7.83 2.58 3.49
C ILE A 489 -9.16 2.42 2.73
N ILE A 490 -9.20 1.64 1.64
CA ILE A 490 -10.45 1.34 0.89
C ILE A 490 -11.60 0.91 1.81
N PRO A 491 -11.42 0.01 2.79
CA PRO A 491 -12.51 -0.38 3.68
C PRO A 491 -13.18 0.78 4.40
N TYR A 492 -12.40 1.77 4.85
CA TYR A 492 -12.94 2.98 5.49
C TYR A 492 -13.74 3.83 4.50
N ALA A 493 -13.20 4.01 3.29
CA ALA A 493 -13.90 4.74 2.23
C ALA A 493 -15.26 4.14 1.92
N VAL A 494 -15.31 2.81 1.76
CA VAL A 494 -16.56 2.09 1.47
C VAL A 494 -17.57 2.25 2.61
N ILE A 495 -17.14 2.14 3.87
CA ILE A 495 -18.03 2.29 5.02
C ILE A 495 -18.51 3.74 5.16
N GLY A 496 -17.63 4.71 4.91
CA GLY A 496 -18.01 6.13 4.88
C GLY A 496 -19.11 6.41 3.86
N TRP A 497 -18.89 6.01 2.61
CA TRP A 497 -19.89 6.15 1.55
C TRP A 497 -21.18 5.41 1.86
N LYS A 498 -21.10 4.15 2.30
CA LYS A 498 -22.29 3.38 2.69
C LYS A 498 -23.13 4.11 3.74
N SER A 499 -22.50 4.71 4.74
CA SER A 499 -23.20 5.47 5.78
C SER A 499 -23.93 6.69 5.20
N MET A 500 -23.25 7.49 4.35
CA MET A 500 -23.83 8.68 3.73
C MET A 500 -24.95 8.34 2.75
N ILE A 501 -24.71 7.39 1.85
CA ILE A 501 -25.67 6.93 0.84
C ILE A 501 -26.94 6.39 1.48
N ASN A 502 -26.82 5.56 2.53
CA ASN A 502 -28.00 5.06 3.24
C ASN A 502 -28.80 6.20 3.88
N LYS A 503 -28.13 7.17 4.51
CA LYS A 503 -28.80 8.32 5.12
C LYS A 503 -29.61 9.11 4.10
N ILE A 504 -29.05 9.40 2.92
CA ILE A 504 -29.74 10.13 1.84
C ILE A 504 -30.92 9.29 1.31
N SER A 505 -30.72 7.99 1.09
CA SER A 505 -31.76 7.07 0.65
C SER A 505 -32.92 6.98 1.65
N ASP A 506 -32.65 6.98 2.95
CA ASP A 506 -33.68 6.94 4.00
C ASP A 506 -34.48 8.25 4.03
N MET A 507 -33.82 9.41 3.94
CA MET A 507 -34.47 10.71 3.81
C MET A 507 -35.38 10.77 2.57
N ALA A 508 -34.91 10.25 1.43
CA ALA A 508 -35.72 10.18 0.21
C ALA A 508 -36.97 9.27 0.39
N SER A 509 -36.83 8.17 1.13
CA SER A 509 -37.94 7.27 1.46
C SER A 509 -39.00 7.94 2.34
N GLU A 510 -38.57 8.69 3.35
CA GLU A 510 -39.49 9.46 4.22
C GLU A 510 -40.26 10.50 3.45
N LEU A 511 -39.57 11.25 2.57
CA LEU A 511 -40.25 12.27 1.71
C LEU A 511 -41.24 11.63 0.74
N ALA A 512 -40.92 10.48 0.16
CA ALA A 512 -41.80 9.73 -0.73
C ALA A 512 -43.01 9.13 0.02
N GLY A 513 -42.83 8.77 1.30
CA GLY A 513 -43.91 8.29 2.18
C GLY A 513 -44.88 9.41 2.58
N ARG A 514 -44.36 10.60 2.88
CA ARG A 514 -45.22 11.77 3.22
C ARG A 514 -46.13 12.21 2.07
N LYS A 515 -45.63 12.18 0.81
CA LYS A 515 -46.47 12.50 -0.38
C LYS A 515 -47.60 11.50 -0.67
N LYS A 516 -47.64 10.35 0.02
CA LYS A 516 -48.74 9.37 -0.12
C LYS A 516 -49.89 9.62 0.85
N TYR A 517 -49.71 10.53 1.82
CA TYR A 517 -50.71 10.89 2.84
C TYR A 517 -51.20 12.36 2.73
N GLU A 518 -50.66 13.14 1.77
CA GLU A 518 -51.22 14.41 1.28
C GLU A 518 -51.98 14.18 -0.05
#